data_2180492feee89598e4d9cec0a6e68a68
#
_entry.id   2180492feee89598e4d9cec0a6e68a68
#
_cell.length_a   1.000
_cell.length_b   1.000
_cell.length_c   1.000
_cell.angle_alpha   90.00
_cell.angle_beta   90.00
_cell.angle_gamma   90.00
#
_symmetry.space_group_name_H-M   'P 1'
#
loop_
_entity.id
_entity.type
_entity.pdbx_description
1 polymer ?
#
loop_
_entity_poly.entity_id
_entity_poly.type
_entity_poly.pdbx_seq_one_letter_code
_entity_poly.pdbx_strand_id
1 'polypeptide(L)'
;MNDVFHPVLNNNSIFKIHQSKDESFLYSILAALYSNRINAKQFHQVNAYAKYKKLLNIGNVTFPMTNKNIDIFLKNNPKLDISIRLFDSITISKTDMKIYEYKVIGKGRKIINLLFHKSYKNKKSFYHYFWIKNINNIKKQLNDGLFVMCAMRNLVPVSH
;
A
#
# COMPACT_ATOMS: atom_id res chain seq x y z
N MET A 1 18.96 7.72 -6.06
CA MET A 1 18.04 8.78 -6.54
C MET A 1 16.73 8.66 -5.75
N ASN A 2 16.35 9.72 -5.06
CA ASN A 2 15.11 9.72 -4.31
C ASN A 2 13.94 9.93 -5.27
N ASP A 3 12.99 9.02 -5.21
CA ASP A 3 11.75 9.22 -5.96
C ASP A 3 10.99 10.39 -5.34
N VAL A 4 10.55 11.31 -6.20
CA VAL A 4 9.76 12.46 -5.76
C VAL A 4 8.29 12.06 -5.83
N PHE A 5 7.69 11.90 -4.67
CA PHE A 5 6.27 11.59 -4.56
C PHE A 5 5.45 12.86 -4.35
N HIS A 6 4.17 12.78 -4.67
CA HIS A 6 3.24 13.87 -4.41
C HIS A 6 3.24 14.23 -2.91
N PRO A 7 3.21 15.55 -2.56
CA PRO A 7 3.26 15.97 -1.14
C PRO A 7 2.22 15.32 -0.23
N VAL A 8 1.04 14.97 -0.75
CA VAL A 8 0.01 14.26 0.03
C VAL A 8 0.53 12.93 0.58
N LEU A 9 1.50 12.31 -0.10
CA LEU A 9 2.10 11.04 0.35
C LEU A 9 3.04 11.21 1.54
N ASN A 10 3.33 12.44 1.96
CA ASN A 10 4.09 12.72 3.18
C ASN A 10 3.20 12.76 4.45
N ASN A 11 2.00 12.29 4.34
CA ASN A 11 1.06 12.19 5.46
C ASN A 11 1.52 11.10 6.45
N ASN A 12 1.41 11.37 7.76
CA ASN A 12 1.76 10.42 8.81
C ASN A 12 0.92 9.14 8.80
N SER A 13 -0.24 9.18 8.16
CA SER A 13 -1.10 8.01 8.01
C SER A 13 -0.66 7.09 6.88
N ILE A 14 0.28 7.53 6.06
CA ILE A 14 0.89 6.75 4.98
C ILE A 14 2.30 6.38 5.39
N PHE A 15 2.51 5.08 5.59
CA PHE A 15 3.75 4.56 6.15
C PHE A 15 4.68 4.12 5.01
N LYS A 16 5.91 4.61 5.04
CA LYS A 16 6.95 4.29 4.06
C LYS A 16 8.13 3.62 4.73
N ILE A 17 8.67 2.59 4.10
CA ILE A 17 9.96 2.03 4.47
C ILE A 17 11.00 2.60 3.51
N HIS A 18 12.01 3.25 4.07
CA HIS A 18 13.07 3.87 3.27
C HIS A 18 13.89 2.81 2.53
N GLN A 19 14.24 3.10 1.28
CA GLN A 19 15.09 2.26 0.45
C GLN A 19 14.52 0.85 0.18
N SER A 20 13.21 0.69 0.26
CA SER A 20 12.57 -0.59 -0.06
C SER A 20 12.61 -0.94 -1.54
N LYS A 21 12.83 0.05 -2.41
CA LYS A 21 12.96 -0.13 -3.87
C LYS A 21 11.79 -0.94 -4.46
N ASP A 22 12.11 -1.95 -5.26
CA ASP A 22 11.11 -2.80 -5.90
C ASP A 22 10.33 -3.69 -4.92
N GLU A 23 10.82 -3.84 -3.69
CA GLU A 23 10.19 -4.64 -2.66
C GLU A 23 9.26 -3.83 -1.74
N SER A 24 8.80 -2.66 -2.18
CA SER A 24 7.93 -1.81 -1.36
C SER A 24 6.64 -2.50 -0.92
N PHE A 25 6.09 -3.39 -1.74
CA PHE A 25 4.94 -4.21 -1.32
C PHE A 25 5.29 -5.05 -0.10
N LEU A 26 6.38 -5.79 -0.17
CA LEU A 26 6.80 -6.70 0.88
C LEU A 26 7.03 -5.96 2.20
N TYR A 27 7.74 -4.83 2.15
CA TYR A 27 8.01 -4.03 3.35
C TYR A 27 6.76 -3.33 3.88
N SER A 28 5.80 -3.00 3.03
CA SER A 28 4.51 -2.48 3.48
C SER A 28 3.73 -3.53 4.28
N ILE A 29 3.75 -4.77 3.83
CA ILE A 29 3.16 -5.90 4.58
C ILE A 29 3.88 -6.10 5.90
N LEU A 30 5.21 -6.10 5.87
CA LEU A 30 6.01 -6.26 7.09
C LEU A 30 5.74 -5.14 8.10
N ALA A 31 5.63 -3.90 7.63
CA ALA A 31 5.31 -2.77 8.49
C ALA A 31 3.92 -2.94 9.12
N ALA A 32 2.92 -3.31 8.33
CA ALA A 32 1.57 -3.52 8.83
C ALA A 32 1.49 -4.62 9.89
N LEU A 33 2.28 -5.67 9.74
CA LEU A 33 2.26 -6.81 10.65
C LEU A 33 3.16 -6.64 11.87
N TYR A 34 4.30 -5.98 11.72
CA TYR A 34 5.37 -6.05 12.72
C TYR A 34 5.92 -4.71 13.20
N SER A 35 5.47 -3.57 12.66
CA SER A 35 6.02 -2.27 13.09
C SER A 35 5.83 -2.01 14.58
N ASN A 36 4.78 -2.54 15.18
CA ASN A 36 4.54 -2.42 16.62
C ASN A 36 5.55 -3.17 17.49
N ARG A 37 6.38 -4.04 16.89
CA ARG A 37 7.44 -4.80 17.58
C ARG A 37 8.82 -4.22 17.33
N ILE A 38 8.91 -3.08 16.66
CA ILE A 38 10.15 -2.45 16.28
C ILE A 38 10.26 -1.10 16.98
N ASN A 39 11.49 -0.74 17.39
CA ASN A 39 11.74 0.57 18.00
C ASN A 39 11.34 1.68 17.03
N ALA A 40 10.63 2.68 17.55
CA ALA A 40 10.10 3.80 16.76
C ALA A 40 11.17 4.52 15.94
N LYS A 41 12.42 4.55 16.40
CA LYS A 41 13.52 5.17 15.66
C LYS A 41 13.94 4.38 14.43
N GLN A 42 13.54 3.11 14.32
CA GLN A 42 13.98 2.19 13.27
C GLN A 42 12.87 1.68 12.39
N PHE A 43 11.60 1.92 12.73
CA PHE A 43 10.48 1.25 12.04
C PHE A 43 10.24 1.73 10.60
N HIS A 44 10.99 2.72 10.12
CA HIS A 44 11.04 3.10 8.69
C HIS A 44 12.22 2.51 7.93
N GLN A 45 13.08 1.72 8.58
CA GLN A 45 14.30 1.19 7.97
C GLN A 45 14.16 -0.28 7.59
N VAL A 46 14.59 -0.63 6.38
CA VAL A 46 14.49 -2.01 5.86
C VAL A 46 15.18 -3.02 6.77
N ASN A 47 16.33 -2.65 7.36
CA ASN A 47 17.09 -3.57 8.19
C ASN A 47 16.36 -4.01 9.45
N ALA A 48 15.45 -3.18 9.95
CA ALA A 48 14.65 -3.51 11.14
C ALA A 48 13.71 -4.69 10.89
N TYR A 49 13.36 -4.97 9.63
CA TYR A 49 12.43 -6.01 9.26
C TYR A 49 13.08 -7.29 8.75
N ALA A 50 14.40 -7.36 8.73
CA ALA A 50 15.12 -8.49 8.14
C ALA A 50 14.73 -9.84 8.74
N LYS A 51 14.57 -9.91 10.05
CA LYS A 51 14.17 -11.15 10.74
C LYS A 51 12.73 -11.56 10.44
N TYR A 52 11.85 -10.59 10.22
CA TYR A 52 10.45 -10.86 9.90
C TYR A 52 10.27 -11.21 8.43
N LYS A 53 11.09 -10.66 7.55
CA LYS A 53 11.08 -10.98 6.13
C LYS A 53 11.28 -12.48 5.90
N LYS A 54 12.11 -13.11 6.71
CA LYS A 54 12.38 -14.56 6.62
C LYS A 54 11.15 -15.42 6.93
N LEU A 55 10.15 -14.87 7.60
CA LEU A 55 8.93 -15.59 7.93
C LEU A 55 7.94 -15.66 6.77
N LEU A 56 8.16 -14.86 5.72
CA LEU A 56 7.29 -14.79 4.58
C LEU A 56 7.74 -15.76 3.49
N ASN A 57 6.78 -16.47 2.90
CA ASN A 57 7.03 -17.30 1.74
C ASN A 57 6.81 -16.50 0.47
N ILE A 58 7.89 -16.07 -0.16
CA ILE A 58 7.85 -15.29 -1.40
C ILE A 58 7.58 -16.20 -2.58
N GLY A 59 8.16 -17.42 -2.57
CA GLY A 59 7.96 -18.41 -3.63
C GLY A 59 8.36 -17.88 -5.00
N ASN A 60 7.43 -18.00 -5.94
CA ASN A 60 7.63 -17.60 -7.34
C ASN A 60 7.12 -16.18 -7.64
N VAL A 61 6.90 -15.37 -6.61
CA VAL A 61 6.49 -13.98 -6.79
C VAL A 61 7.66 -13.15 -7.31
N THR A 62 7.39 -12.31 -8.28
CA THR A 62 8.38 -11.39 -8.86
C THR A 62 8.12 -9.95 -8.41
N PHE A 63 9.17 -9.15 -8.39
CA PHE A 63 9.10 -7.73 -8.04
C PHE A 63 9.51 -6.86 -9.23
N PRO A 64 8.92 -5.67 -9.40
CA PRO A 64 7.86 -5.10 -8.58
C PRO A 64 6.53 -5.87 -8.68
N MET A 65 5.76 -5.81 -7.60
CA MET A 65 4.52 -6.58 -7.48
C MET A 65 3.42 -6.03 -8.40
N THR A 66 2.72 -6.94 -9.07
CA THR A 66 1.45 -6.63 -9.75
C THR A 66 0.28 -7.18 -8.92
N ASN A 67 -0.94 -6.79 -9.27
CA ASN A 67 -2.12 -7.31 -8.57
C ASN A 67 -2.22 -8.83 -8.63
N LYS A 68 -1.82 -9.42 -9.77
CA LYS A 68 -1.78 -10.86 -9.93
C LYS A 68 -0.78 -11.51 -8.96
N ASN A 69 0.38 -10.89 -8.80
CA ASN A 69 1.41 -11.39 -7.88
C ASN A 69 0.98 -11.26 -6.42
N ILE A 70 0.17 -10.28 -6.08
CA ILE A 70 -0.39 -10.15 -4.72
C ILE A 70 -1.24 -11.38 -4.38
N ASP A 71 -2.08 -11.81 -5.30
CA ASP A 71 -2.90 -13.01 -5.09
C ASP A 71 -2.03 -14.26 -4.87
N ILE A 72 -0.98 -14.41 -5.67
CA ILE A 72 0.00 -15.49 -5.50
C ILE A 72 0.66 -15.44 -4.13
N PHE A 73 1.10 -14.23 -3.73
CA PHE A 73 1.72 -14.02 -2.41
C PHE A 73 0.78 -14.43 -1.27
N LEU A 74 -0.49 -14.06 -1.35
CA LEU A 74 -1.47 -14.42 -0.33
C LEU A 74 -1.69 -15.92 -0.27
N LYS A 75 -1.73 -16.60 -1.41
CA LYS A 75 -1.85 -18.06 -1.48
C LYS A 75 -0.63 -18.77 -0.92
N ASN A 76 0.55 -18.18 -1.05
CA ASN A 76 1.78 -18.72 -0.47
C ASN A 76 1.87 -18.51 1.04
N ASN A 77 1.05 -17.60 1.61
CA ASN A 77 1.12 -17.23 3.02
C ASN A 77 -0.27 -17.29 3.69
N PRO A 78 -0.95 -18.44 3.65
CA PRO A 78 -2.32 -18.53 4.16
C PRO A 78 -2.41 -18.30 5.68
N LYS A 79 -1.33 -18.58 6.42
CA LYS A 79 -1.30 -18.41 7.88
C LYS A 79 -1.37 -16.95 8.32
N LEU A 80 -1.01 -16.02 7.44
CA LEU A 80 -1.13 -14.59 7.76
C LEU A 80 -2.58 -14.17 7.93
N ASP A 81 -3.50 -14.86 7.25
CA ASP A 81 -4.95 -14.60 7.32
C ASP A 81 -5.28 -13.15 7.02
N ILE A 82 -4.66 -12.62 5.96
CA ILE A 82 -4.80 -11.24 5.54
C ILE A 82 -5.53 -11.14 4.21
N SER A 83 -6.20 -10.03 4.01
CA SER A 83 -6.65 -9.55 2.71
C SER A 83 -6.09 -8.16 2.49
N ILE A 84 -5.85 -7.82 1.24
CA ILE A 84 -5.26 -6.54 0.85
C ILE A 84 -6.34 -5.69 0.21
N ARG A 85 -6.58 -4.52 0.79
CA ARG A 85 -7.42 -3.49 0.18
C ARG A 85 -6.51 -2.50 -0.49
N LEU A 86 -6.55 -2.47 -1.83
CA LEU A 86 -5.74 -1.56 -2.62
C LEU A 86 -6.47 -0.25 -2.86
N PHE A 87 -5.75 0.83 -2.68
CA PHE A 87 -6.18 2.17 -3.05
C PHE A 87 -5.29 2.68 -4.15
N ASP A 88 -5.90 3.33 -5.13
CA ASP A 88 -5.20 4.02 -6.19
C ASP A 88 -5.36 5.53 -5.99
N SER A 89 -4.62 6.32 -6.74
CA SER A 89 -4.64 7.76 -6.60
C SER A 89 -4.68 8.45 -7.95
N ILE A 90 -5.30 9.62 -7.95
CA ILE A 90 -5.32 10.52 -9.11
C ILE A 90 -4.76 11.86 -8.66
N THR A 91 -3.65 12.28 -9.26
CA THR A 91 -3.09 13.61 -9.02
C THR A 91 -3.94 14.64 -9.76
N ILE A 92 -4.49 15.60 -9.03
CA ILE A 92 -5.30 16.68 -9.58
C ILE A 92 -4.43 17.90 -9.83
N SER A 93 -3.54 18.22 -8.90
CA SER A 93 -2.65 19.37 -8.96
C SER A 93 -1.39 19.09 -8.15
N LYS A 94 -0.51 20.07 -8.03
CA LYS A 94 0.69 19.97 -7.20
C LYS A 94 0.36 19.76 -5.70
N THR A 95 -0.83 20.18 -5.28
CA THR A 95 -1.24 20.11 -3.86
C THR A 95 -2.36 19.14 -3.60
N ASP A 96 -3.09 18.71 -4.64
CA ASP A 96 -4.28 17.89 -4.51
C ASP A 96 -4.12 16.53 -5.16
N MET A 97 -4.55 15.52 -4.43
CA MET A 97 -4.57 14.12 -4.88
C MET A 97 -5.86 13.49 -4.35
N LYS A 98 -6.55 12.74 -5.20
CA LYS A 98 -7.66 11.90 -4.77
C LYS A 98 -7.19 10.46 -4.63
N ILE A 99 -7.53 9.85 -3.50
CA ILE A 99 -7.23 8.45 -3.22
C ILE A 99 -8.57 7.71 -3.13
N TYR A 100 -8.67 6.58 -3.79
CA TYR A 100 -9.91 5.83 -3.86
C TYR A 100 -9.65 4.32 -3.80
N GLU A 101 -10.63 3.59 -3.27
CA GLU A 101 -10.56 2.14 -3.22
C GLU A 101 -10.59 1.57 -4.63
N TYR A 102 -9.59 0.76 -4.96
CA TYR A 102 -9.44 0.16 -6.26
C TYR A 102 -9.93 -1.30 -6.27
N LYS A 103 -9.44 -2.12 -5.33
CA LYS A 103 -9.69 -3.55 -5.35
C LYS A 103 -9.37 -4.17 -3.99
N VAL A 104 -10.09 -5.24 -3.64
CA VAL A 104 -9.75 -6.09 -2.50
C VAL A 104 -9.26 -7.43 -3.04
N ILE A 105 -8.13 -7.89 -2.55
CA ILE A 105 -7.51 -9.16 -2.93
C ILE A 105 -7.39 -10.04 -1.69
N GLY A 106 -7.81 -11.30 -1.82
CA GLY A 106 -7.77 -12.26 -0.73
C GLY A 106 -9.04 -12.29 0.11
N LYS A 107 -9.10 -13.25 1.03
CA LYS A 107 -10.25 -13.51 1.88
C LYS A 107 -9.88 -13.59 3.37
N GLY A 108 -8.68 -13.15 3.73
CA GLY A 108 -8.23 -13.16 5.11
C GLY A 108 -9.03 -12.20 5.98
N ARG A 109 -9.07 -12.48 7.26
CA ARG A 109 -9.84 -11.70 8.23
C ARG A 109 -9.21 -10.35 8.55
N LYS A 110 -7.88 -10.29 8.55
CA LYS A 110 -7.14 -9.05 8.82
C LYS A 110 -6.97 -8.27 7.53
N ILE A 111 -7.47 -7.05 7.49
CA ILE A 111 -7.39 -6.20 6.29
C ILE A 111 -6.18 -5.29 6.42
N ILE A 112 -5.33 -5.28 5.37
CA ILE A 112 -4.21 -4.34 5.25
C ILE A 112 -4.53 -3.41 4.09
N ASN A 113 -4.55 -2.11 4.38
CA ASN A 113 -4.81 -1.07 3.38
C ASN A 113 -3.49 -0.62 2.78
N LEU A 114 -3.37 -0.73 1.46
CA LEU A 114 -2.18 -0.30 0.74
C LEU A 114 -2.54 0.74 -0.31
N LEU A 115 -1.75 1.79 -0.39
CA LEU A 115 -1.80 2.73 -1.50
C LEU A 115 -0.83 2.26 -2.58
N PHE A 116 -1.35 2.16 -3.77
CA PHE A 116 -0.60 1.76 -4.95
C PHE A 116 -0.32 3.02 -5.78
N HIS A 117 0.94 3.27 -6.04
CA HIS A 117 1.37 4.39 -6.87
C HIS A 117 2.17 3.87 -8.06
N LYS A 118 1.67 4.16 -9.25
CA LYS A 118 2.34 3.80 -10.50
C LYS A 118 3.10 5.01 -11.00
N SER A 119 4.41 4.88 -11.15
CA SER A 119 5.24 5.88 -11.80
C SER A 119 5.82 5.32 -13.09
N TYR A 120 6.16 6.22 -14.00
CA TYR A 120 6.71 5.86 -15.30
C TYR A 120 8.04 6.59 -15.48
N LYS A 121 9.10 5.83 -15.69
CA LYS A 121 10.44 6.37 -15.83
C LYS A 121 11.24 5.51 -16.80
N ASN A 122 11.93 6.16 -17.74
CA ASN A 122 12.78 5.48 -18.74
C ASN A 122 12.02 4.37 -19.48
N LYS A 123 10.79 4.66 -19.92
CA LYS A 123 9.92 3.74 -20.64
C LYS A 123 9.51 2.49 -19.85
N LYS A 124 9.69 2.50 -18.53
CA LYS A 124 9.28 1.41 -17.62
C LYS A 124 8.29 1.91 -16.59
N SER A 125 7.32 1.06 -16.28
CA SER A 125 6.39 1.30 -15.18
C SER A 125 6.97 0.77 -13.88
N PHE A 126 6.94 1.59 -12.86
CA PHE A 126 7.33 1.23 -11.52
C PHE A 126 6.11 1.29 -10.62
N TYR A 127 6.01 0.31 -9.71
CA TYR A 127 4.92 0.22 -8.77
C TYR A 127 5.46 0.38 -7.36
N HIS A 128 4.94 1.38 -6.64
CA HIS A 128 5.25 1.59 -5.24
C HIS A 128 4.02 1.31 -4.40
N TYR A 129 4.22 0.67 -3.27
CA TYR A 129 3.18 0.40 -2.30
C TYR A 129 3.53 1.09 -1.00
N PHE A 130 2.52 1.69 -0.38
CA PHE A 130 2.62 2.32 0.92
C PHE A 130 1.56 1.73 1.82
N TRP A 131 1.91 1.45 3.07
CA TRP A 131 0.90 1.03 4.02
C TRP A 131 0.09 2.23 4.50
N ILE A 132 -1.23 2.15 4.34
CA ILE A 132 -2.15 3.14 4.89
C ILE A 132 -2.45 2.71 6.32
N LYS A 133 -1.74 3.34 7.26
CA LYS A 133 -1.87 3.01 8.68
C LYS A 133 -3.22 3.44 9.24
N ASN A 134 -3.71 4.58 8.82
CA ASN A 134 -4.98 5.12 9.29
C ASN A 134 -5.80 5.71 8.14
N ILE A 135 -6.70 4.90 7.60
CA ILE A 135 -7.54 5.32 6.48
C ILE A 135 -8.50 6.45 6.85
N ASN A 136 -8.95 6.50 8.10
CA ASN A 136 -9.86 7.55 8.54
C ASN A 136 -9.20 8.92 8.56
N ASN A 137 -7.94 9.00 8.96
CA ASN A 137 -7.18 10.24 8.91
C ASN A 137 -6.96 10.73 7.47
N ILE A 138 -6.74 9.81 6.54
CA ILE A 138 -6.61 10.16 5.13
C ILE A 138 -7.92 10.72 4.59
N LYS A 139 -9.03 10.10 4.89
CA LYS A 139 -10.37 10.60 4.51
C LYS A 139 -10.59 12.02 5.03
N LYS A 140 -10.21 12.27 6.27
CA LYS A 140 -10.38 13.57 6.92
C LYS A 140 -9.47 14.64 6.34
N GLN A 141 -8.21 14.31 6.03
CA GLN A 141 -7.21 15.27 5.54
C GLN A 141 -7.34 15.61 4.08
N LEU A 142 -7.79 14.66 3.27
CA LEU A 142 -8.08 14.87 1.86
C LEU A 142 -9.47 15.47 1.67
N ASN A 143 -10.04 15.99 2.74
CA ASN A 143 -11.42 16.46 2.78
C ASN A 143 -12.34 15.34 2.32
N ASP A 144 -13.39 15.69 1.66
CA ASP A 144 -14.37 14.74 1.19
C ASP A 144 -13.95 14.06 -0.12
N GLY A 145 -12.77 14.38 -0.66
CA GLY A 145 -12.31 13.87 -1.95
C GLY A 145 -12.20 12.34 -1.99
N LEU A 146 -11.50 11.74 -1.04
CA LEU A 146 -11.41 10.28 -0.92
C LEU A 146 -12.77 9.67 -0.64
N PHE A 147 -13.50 10.24 0.31
CA PHE A 147 -14.80 9.74 0.72
C PHE A 147 -15.82 9.80 -0.42
N VAL A 148 -15.88 10.92 -1.14
CA VAL A 148 -16.77 11.10 -2.28
C VAL A 148 -16.47 10.07 -3.38
N MET A 149 -15.20 9.85 -3.71
CA MET A 149 -14.82 8.87 -4.73
C MET A 149 -15.20 7.45 -4.32
N CYS A 150 -14.97 7.07 -3.08
CA CYS A 150 -15.39 5.76 -2.57
C CYS A 150 -16.90 5.61 -2.57
N ALA A 151 -17.63 6.64 -2.14
CA ALA A 151 -19.08 6.65 -2.14
C ALA A 151 -19.66 6.52 -3.55
N MET A 152 -19.10 7.24 -4.51
CA MET A 152 -19.53 7.16 -5.90
C MET A 152 -19.30 5.78 -6.48
N ARG A 153 -18.18 5.14 -6.18
CA ARG A 153 -17.90 3.78 -6.64
C ARG A 153 -18.88 2.76 -6.06
N ASN A 154 -19.27 2.96 -4.82
CA ASN A 154 -20.25 2.09 -4.19
C ASN A 154 -21.65 2.30 -4.72
N LEU A 155 -21.98 3.52 -5.15
CA LEU A 155 -23.29 3.85 -5.68
C LEU A 155 -23.48 3.39 -7.14
N VAL A 156 -22.43 3.46 -7.96
CA VAL A 156 -22.49 3.09 -9.37
C VAL A 156 -22.92 1.62 -9.57
N PRO A 157 -22.36 0.63 -8.84
CA PRO A 157 -22.82 -0.75 -8.96
C PRO A 157 -24.23 -0.96 -8.44
N VAL A 158 -24.70 -0.17 -7.51
CA VAL A 158 -26.03 -0.31 -6.90
C VAL A 158 -27.11 0.29 -7.78
N SER A 159 -26.79 1.29 -8.59
CA SER A 159 -27.73 1.95 -9.48
C SER A 159 -28.00 1.16 -10.76
N HIS A 160 -27.36 0.03 -10.95
CA HIS A 160 -27.58 -0.90 -12.04
C HIS A 160 -28.42 -2.08 -11.55
#